data_362c6066c3febf5e030b93e8b855025a
#
_entry.id   362c6066c3febf5e030b93e8b855025a
#
_cell.length_a   1.000
_cell.length_b   1.000
_cell.length_c   1.000
_cell.angle_alpha   90.00
_cell.angle_beta   90.00
_cell.angle_gamma   90.00
#
_symmetry.space_group_name_H-M   'P 1'
#
loop_
_entity.id
_entity.type
_entity.pdbx_description
1 polymer ?
#
loop_
_entity_poly.entity_id
_entity_poly.type
_entity_poly.pdbx_seq_one_letter_code
_entity_poly.pdbx_strand_id
1 'polypeptide(L)'
;MPDAMLDLETLSTRPNAVILSLGAVKFNPYTDDIDLDGGLHLRVDVDEQTALGRDVQEETVKWWEKQPREVQEAAFSADGRADVESLVKALNKFLV
;
A
#
# COMPACT_ATOMS: atom_id res chain seq x y z
N MET A 1 -9.18 13.59 14.83
CA MET A 1 -7.87 13.75 14.18
C MET A 1 -8.11 14.23 12.75
N PRO A 2 -7.67 15.45 12.41
CA PRO A 2 -8.03 16.06 11.13
C PRO A 2 -7.25 15.55 9.93
N ASP A 3 -6.06 14.97 10.13
CA ASP A 3 -5.18 14.60 9.04
C ASP A 3 -4.97 13.10 8.95
N ALA A 4 -4.60 12.63 7.77
CA ALA A 4 -4.22 11.24 7.53
C ALA A 4 -2.90 11.20 6.77
N MET A 5 -2.06 10.22 7.12
CA MET A 5 -0.82 9.92 6.41
C MET A 5 -1.00 8.61 5.66
N LEU A 6 -0.65 8.62 4.38
CA LEU A 6 -0.70 7.42 3.52
C LEU A 6 0.71 7.01 3.13
N ASP A 7 0.96 5.73 3.11
CA ASP A 7 2.20 5.15 2.63
C ASP A 7 1.88 4.00 1.67
N LEU A 8 2.58 3.96 0.55
CA LEU A 8 2.40 2.96 -0.49
C LEU A 8 3.69 2.20 -0.72
N GLU A 9 3.59 0.88 -0.79
CA GLU A 9 4.64 0.03 -1.32
C GLU A 9 4.29 -0.33 -2.75
N THR A 10 5.19 -0.12 -3.70
CA THR A 10 4.90 -0.25 -5.12
C THR A 10 5.98 -1.00 -5.88
N LEU A 11 5.65 -1.42 -7.11
CA LEU A 11 6.58 -2.05 -8.05
C LEU A 11 7.12 -1.06 -9.10
N SER A 12 6.87 0.23 -8.94
CA SER A 12 7.33 1.26 -9.86
C SER A 12 7.39 2.61 -9.15
N THR A 13 8.21 3.52 -9.64
CA THR A 13 8.25 4.90 -9.17
C THR A 13 7.34 5.83 -9.99
N ARG A 14 6.64 5.30 -10.98
CA ARG A 14 5.72 6.07 -11.84
C ARG A 14 4.33 6.18 -11.19
N PRO A 15 3.53 7.20 -11.57
CA PRO A 15 2.19 7.41 -11.00
C PRO A 15 1.21 6.25 -11.22
N ASN A 16 1.40 5.45 -12.28
CA ASN A 16 0.55 4.31 -12.59
C ASN A 16 1.13 2.99 -12.08
N ALA A 17 1.98 3.02 -11.06
CA ALA A 17 2.64 1.85 -10.50
C ALA A 17 1.66 0.80 -9.98
N VAL A 18 2.05 -0.46 -10.08
CA VAL A 18 1.39 -1.54 -9.34
C VAL A 18 1.61 -1.30 -7.85
N ILE A 19 0.53 -1.28 -7.08
CA ILE A 19 0.54 -1.11 -5.63
C ILE A 19 0.60 -2.47 -4.96
N LEU A 20 1.62 -2.70 -4.13
CA LEU A 20 1.75 -3.90 -3.32
C LEU A 20 0.91 -3.81 -2.05
N SER A 21 1.00 -2.68 -1.37
CA SER A 21 0.27 -2.43 -0.14
C SER A 21 0.05 -0.95 0.10
N LEU A 22 -0.95 -0.66 0.93
CA LEU A 22 -1.27 0.69 1.37
C LEU A 22 -1.38 0.68 2.90
N GLY A 23 -0.69 1.61 3.54
CA GLY A 23 -0.84 1.91 4.96
C GLY A 23 -1.40 3.31 5.15
N ALA A 24 -2.25 3.48 6.15
CA ALA A 24 -2.81 4.80 6.47
C ALA A 24 -3.04 4.92 7.97
N VAL A 25 -2.73 6.09 8.53
CA VAL A 25 -3.03 6.42 9.92
C VAL A 25 -3.60 7.83 9.99
N LYS A 26 -4.47 8.06 10.96
CA LYS A 26 -4.96 9.40 11.28
C LYS A 26 -4.09 10.00 12.38
N PHE A 27 -3.86 11.31 12.29
CA PHE A 27 -3.05 12.01 13.27
C PHE A 27 -3.50 13.46 13.43
N ASN A 28 -3.07 14.06 14.54
CA ASN A 28 -3.25 15.49 14.78
C ASN A 28 -1.89 16.16 14.73
N PRO A 29 -1.60 16.98 13.70
CA PRO A 29 -0.29 17.62 13.54
C PRO A 29 0.03 18.65 14.64
N TYR A 30 -0.99 19.09 15.38
CA TYR A 30 -0.80 20.10 16.43
C TYR A 30 -0.50 19.50 17.81
N THR A 31 -0.85 18.24 18.03
CA THR A 31 -0.69 17.56 19.32
C THR A 31 0.21 16.34 19.27
N ASP A 32 0.71 15.97 18.10
CA ASP A 32 1.51 14.76 17.85
C ASP A 32 0.78 13.45 18.16
N ASP A 33 -0.54 13.48 18.32
CA ASP A 33 -1.33 12.28 18.52
C ASP A 33 -1.46 11.50 17.23
N ILE A 34 -1.27 10.17 17.30
CA ILE A 34 -1.39 9.23 16.17
C ILE A 34 -2.32 8.10 16.59
N ASP A 35 -3.35 7.85 15.78
CA ASP A 35 -4.27 6.74 16.01
C ASP A 35 -3.73 5.46 15.37
N LEU A 36 -2.81 4.79 16.06
CA LEU A 36 -2.21 3.55 15.57
C LEU A 36 -3.21 2.38 15.55
N ASP A 37 -4.12 2.33 16.52
CA ASP A 37 -5.10 1.25 16.61
C ASP A 37 -6.16 1.32 15.51
N GLY A 38 -6.49 2.54 15.07
CA GLY A 38 -7.44 2.78 13.99
C GLY A 38 -6.80 2.86 12.61
N GLY A 39 -5.53 2.46 12.47
CA GLY A 39 -4.83 2.49 11.19
C GLY A 39 -5.41 1.51 10.17
N LEU A 40 -5.23 1.83 8.89
CA LEU A 40 -5.60 0.97 7.78
C LEU A 40 -4.33 0.36 7.20
N HIS A 41 -4.32 -0.95 6.98
CA HIS A 41 -3.26 -1.61 6.23
C HIS A 41 -3.88 -2.66 5.32
N LEU A 42 -3.68 -2.51 4.01
CA LEU A 42 -4.20 -3.43 3.01
C LEU A 42 -3.11 -3.83 2.04
N ARG A 43 -3.12 -5.11 1.68
CA ARG A 43 -2.31 -5.65 0.61
C ARG A 43 -3.20 -5.80 -0.62
N VAL A 44 -2.69 -5.46 -1.78
CA VAL A 44 -3.50 -5.32 -2.99
C VAL A 44 -3.14 -6.42 -3.99
N ASP A 45 -4.13 -6.94 -4.70
CA ASP A 45 -3.92 -7.96 -5.73
C ASP A 45 -3.04 -7.40 -6.84
N VAL A 46 -1.89 -8.05 -7.08
CA VAL A 46 -0.92 -7.62 -8.08
C VAL A 46 -1.36 -8.03 -9.48
N ASP A 47 -1.87 -9.24 -9.64
CA ASP A 47 -2.24 -9.79 -10.96
C ASP A 47 -3.36 -8.99 -11.60
N GLU A 48 -4.36 -8.59 -10.81
CA GLU A 48 -5.43 -7.72 -11.30
C GLU A 48 -4.89 -6.40 -11.86
N GLN A 49 -3.96 -5.79 -11.14
CA GLN A 49 -3.38 -4.50 -11.54
C GLN A 49 -2.53 -4.63 -12.81
N THR A 50 -1.74 -5.70 -12.93
CA THR A 50 -0.95 -5.94 -14.14
C THR A 50 -1.85 -6.21 -15.34
N ALA A 51 -2.96 -6.91 -15.15
CA ALA A 51 -3.96 -7.12 -16.20
C ALA A 51 -4.60 -5.82 -16.67
N LEU A 52 -4.71 -4.82 -15.78
CA LEU A 52 -5.21 -3.48 -16.11
C LEU A 52 -4.16 -2.58 -16.75
N GLY A 53 -2.93 -3.05 -16.93
CA GLY A 53 -1.86 -2.29 -17.57
C GLY A 53 -1.09 -1.36 -16.65
N ARG A 54 -1.17 -1.55 -15.33
CA ARG A 54 -0.37 -0.77 -14.41
C ARG A 54 1.12 -1.13 -14.51
N ASP A 55 1.97 -0.20 -14.11
CA ASP A 55 3.40 -0.25 -14.39
C ASP A 55 4.20 -1.05 -13.37
N VAL A 56 5.12 -1.87 -13.88
CA VAL A 56 6.15 -2.57 -13.11
C VAL A 56 7.51 -2.20 -13.69
N GLN A 57 8.39 -1.65 -12.86
CA GLN A 57 9.75 -1.31 -13.27
C GLN A 57 10.74 -2.38 -12.83
N GLU A 58 11.59 -2.80 -13.74
CA GLU A 58 12.62 -3.81 -13.45
C GLU A 58 13.56 -3.37 -12.33
N GLU A 59 13.97 -2.11 -12.30
CA GLU A 59 14.84 -1.58 -11.26
C GLU A 59 14.19 -1.66 -9.88
N THR A 60 12.89 -1.41 -9.81
CA THR A 60 12.14 -1.50 -8.54
C THR A 60 12.02 -2.94 -8.07
N VAL A 61 11.76 -3.87 -9.00
CA VAL A 61 11.74 -5.31 -8.68
C VAL A 61 13.10 -5.76 -8.14
N LYS A 62 14.18 -5.33 -8.79
CA LYS A 62 15.54 -5.65 -8.33
C LYS A 62 15.83 -5.07 -6.95
N TRP A 63 15.32 -3.87 -6.66
CA TRP A 63 15.46 -3.27 -5.34
C TRP A 63 14.78 -4.14 -4.27
N TRP A 64 13.56 -4.64 -4.55
CA TRP A 64 12.85 -5.54 -3.63
C TRP A 64 13.61 -6.85 -3.42
N GLU A 65 14.22 -7.40 -4.48
CA GLU A 65 14.99 -8.65 -4.40
C GLU A 65 16.21 -8.54 -3.47
N LYS A 66 16.70 -7.33 -3.25
CA LYS A 66 17.84 -7.06 -2.35
C LYS A 66 17.43 -6.87 -0.90
N GLN A 67 16.14 -6.82 -0.61
CA GLN A 67 15.65 -6.63 0.76
C GLN A 67 15.78 -7.92 1.57
N PRO A 68 15.80 -7.82 2.93
CA PRO A 68 15.76 -9.02 3.77
C PRO A 68 14.57 -9.90 3.45
N ARG A 69 14.72 -11.20 3.68
CA ARG A 69 13.69 -12.19 3.33
C ARG A 69 12.35 -11.88 3.96
N GLU A 70 12.33 -11.46 5.22
CA GLU A 70 11.09 -11.10 5.92
C GLU A 70 10.36 -9.94 5.24
N VAL A 71 11.12 -8.97 4.73
CA VAL A 71 10.55 -7.82 4.00
C VAL A 71 9.96 -8.28 2.68
N GLN A 72 10.67 -9.15 1.95
CA GLN A 72 10.16 -9.71 0.69
C GLN A 72 8.89 -10.53 0.91
N GLU A 73 8.85 -11.39 1.92
CA GLU A 73 7.68 -12.20 2.23
C GLU A 73 6.48 -11.34 2.60
N ALA A 74 6.68 -10.29 3.39
CA ALA A 74 5.61 -9.37 3.75
C ALA A 74 5.06 -8.62 2.53
N ALA A 75 5.93 -8.24 1.59
CA ALA A 75 5.54 -7.48 0.40
C ALA A 75 4.87 -8.36 -0.67
N PHE A 76 5.31 -9.60 -0.83
CA PHE A 76 4.91 -10.45 -1.97
C PHE A 76 4.05 -11.65 -1.62
N SER A 77 3.77 -11.93 -0.35
CA SER A 77 2.85 -13.02 0.00
C SER A 77 1.50 -12.84 -0.69
N ALA A 78 0.95 -13.92 -1.23
CA ALA A 78 -0.33 -13.89 -1.93
C ALA A 78 -1.54 -13.84 -0.99
N ASP A 79 -1.35 -14.09 0.30
CA ASP A 79 -2.44 -14.22 1.25
C ASP A 79 -3.11 -12.88 1.59
N GLY A 80 -4.45 -12.90 1.63
CA GLY A 80 -5.22 -11.77 2.14
C GLY A 80 -5.18 -10.50 1.30
N ARG A 81 -4.92 -10.60 0.00
CA ARG A 81 -4.87 -9.42 -0.87
C ARG A 81 -6.26 -8.99 -1.30
N ALA A 82 -6.49 -7.68 -1.26
CA ALA A 82 -7.74 -7.06 -1.68
C ALA A 82 -7.69 -6.68 -3.16
N ASP A 83 -8.83 -6.74 -3.84
CA ASP A 83 -8.93 -6.18 -5.18
C ASP A 83 -8.92 -4.63 -5.12
N VAL A 84 -8.72 -3.99 -6.26
CA VAL A 84 -8.62 -2.52 -6.34
C VAL A 84 -9.91 -1.85 -5.87
N GLU A 85 -11.06 -2.40 -6.22
CA GLU A 85 -12.35 -1.85 -5.80
C GLU A 85 -12.49 -1.85 -4.27
N SER A 86 -12.15 -2.97 -3.63
CA SER A 86 -12.19 -3.09 -2.17
C SER A 86 -11.21 -2.13 -1.50
N LEU A 87 -10.02 -1.93 -2.09
CA LEU A 87 -9.04 -0.97 -1.62
C LEU A 87 -9.61 0.45 -1.61
N VAL A 88 -10.23 0.87 -2.71
CA VAL A 88 -10.81 2.21 -2.84
C VAL A 88 -11.93 2.40 -1.84
N LYS A 89 -12.82 1.42 -1.68
CA LYS A 89 -13.92 1.47 -0.72
C LYS A 89 -13.40 1.59 0.72
N ALA A 90 -12.40 0.79 1.08
CA ALA A 90 -11.82 0.83 2.41
C ALA A 90 -11.14 2.17 2.70
N LEU A 91 -10.42 2.72 1.73
CA LEU A 91 -9.77 4.02 1.86
C LEU A 91 -10.79 5.15 2.01
N ASN A 92 -11.85 5.15 1.19
CA ASN A 92 -12.91 6.14 1.30
C ASN A 92 -13.58 6.10 2.68
N LYS A 93 -13.87 4.91 3.19
CA LYS A 93 -14.45 4.73 4.52
C LYS A 93 -13.52 5.24 5.60
N PHE A 94 -12.21 4.99 5.46
CA PHE A 94 -11.21 5.44 6.42
C PHE A 94 -11.10 6.95 6.46
N LEU A 95 -11.17 7.63 5.31
CA LEU A 95 -10.96 9.08 5.19
C LEU A 95 -12.21 9.91 5.57
N VAL A 96 -13.36 9.31 5.67
CA VAL A 96 -14.63 10.02 5.95
C VAL A 96 -14.88 10.26 7.46
#